data_58649bb9757da4f77220194e123d84a0
#
_entry.id   58649bb9757da4f77220194e123d84a0
#
_cell.length_a   1.000
_cell.length_b   1.000
_cell.length_c   1.000
_cell.angle_alpha   90.00
_cell.angle_beta   90.00
_cell.angle_gamma   90.00
#
_symmetry.space_group_name_H-M   'P 1'
#
loop_
_entity.id
_entity.type
_entity.pdbx_description
1 polymer ?
#
loop_
_entity_poly.entity_id
_entity_poly.type
_entity_poly.pdbx_seq_one_letter_code
_entity_poly.pdbx_strand_id
1 'polypeptide(L)'
;MFRLLADFFHRLFQRSASNQVPSTTEAEKLCELEALLRPESIDTSLPVPSEESYSLPPELEPIQTDIGYFVDLSPDDVSQQIVLPLETPQLSREEFVQLLLAKAQVLKPEAAFDYDAKDFALKSRTQEQQVLYLHNALLEYNRCSFEERPYILKKWLRHLLFLKPMPDEFEDVLPDLLPALRTRGYFELTQLRFREQGRTMPPFPYQDVGERFGLTVAYDMHDSIVMISQKHLEDWNLSFYEAMEIAMRNLLEKGFTLTCLKLEDKMMVYIPTVGDSFDGTRLMLVDQIRNLEVIGETVAMVLSTDTMMITGSEDQLGLGFFLSQAAEYQEKPHAIPPLLLKLEGDDWIQWLPPQASEYYLPFKRFQIIAEGTDYAEQGTILRNLFQKEGRHITVAHYYVAQQETTKQLFTYTVWNDEEKDTLLPKAEFIAFAVSGSNTPTIIPWDIVCDTVGYLMDLKYEYPPRYLVGVFPTSRELAEMCRRSEGSGPD
;
A
#
# COMPACT_ATOMS: atom_id res chain seq x y z
N MET A 1 5.88 14.64 -25.63
CA MET A 1 5.81 15.63 -24.57
C MET A 1 5.89 14.96 -23.19
N PHE A 2 5.03 14.01 -22.87
CA PHE A 2 5.06 13.29 -21.57
C PHE A 2 6.39 12.56 -21.27
N ARG A 3 7.05 11.96 -22.28
CA ARG A 3 8.37 11.34 -22.10
C ARG A 3 9.47 12.34 -21.71
N LEU A 4 9.45 13.56 -22.23
CA LEU A 4 10.41 14.61 -21.87
C LEU A 4 10.19 15.13 -20.44
N LEU A 5 8.95 15.14 -19.96
CA LEU A 5 8.62 15.48 -18.58
C LEU A 5 9.02 14.36 -17.61
N ALA A 6 8.81 13.09 -17.96
CA ALA A 6 9.29 11.95 -17.19
C ALA A 6 10.82 11.91 -17.06
N ASP A 7 11.57 12.19 -18.13
CA ASP A 7 13.04 12.29 -18.11
C ASP A 7 13.54 13.47 -17.26
N PHE A 8 12.78 14.59 -17.22
CA PHE A 8 13.07 15.71 -16.36
C PHE A 8 12.91 15.36 -14.87
N PHE A 9 11.85 14.62 -14.53
CA PHE A 9 11.61 14.14 -13.17
C PHE A 9 12.68 13.18 -12.69
N HIS A 10 13.04 12.21 -13.50
CA HIS A 10 14.09 11.25 -13.17
C HIS A 10 15.41 11.97 -12.80
N ARG A 11 15.73 13.08 -13.49
CA ARG A 11 16.92 13.90 -13.20
C ARG A 11 16.76 14.78 -11.95
N LEU A 12 15.57 15.24 -11.62
CA LEU A 12 15.29 16.06 -10.43
C LEU A 12 15.42 15.25 -9.15
N PHE A 13 14.86 14.04 -9.13
CA PHE A 13 14.93 13.13 -8.00
C PHE A 13 16.33 12.52 -7.78
N GLN A 14 17.12 12.32 -8.84
CA GLN A 14 18.52 11.89 -8.68
C GLN A 14 19.42 12.96 -8.03
N ARG A 15 19.08 14.25 -8.12
CA ARG A 15 19.86 15.33 -7.50
C ARG A 15 19.61 15.51 -6.00
N SER A 16 18.43 15.14 -5.48
CA SER A 16 18.12 15.32 -4.06
C SER A 16 18.82 14.31 -3.14
N ALA A 17 19.23 13.16 -3.68
CA ALA A 17 19.92 12.12 -2.91
C ALA A 17 21.40 12.39 -2.57
N SER A 18 21.98 13.52 -3.01
CA SER A 18 23.44 13.72 -2.98
C SER A 18 23.98 14.76 -1.98
N ASN A 19 23.16 15.37 -1.12
CA ASN A 19 23.62 16.49 -0.26
C ASN A 19 23.47 16.22 1.24
N GLN A 20 24.27 15.30 1.80
CA GLN A 20 24.61 15.34 3.23
C GLN A 20 26.08 14.96 3.43
N VAL A 21 26.83 15.81 4.15
CA VAL A 21 28.24 15.58 4.48
C VAL A 21 28.33 14.75 5.77
N PRO A 22 28.90 13.52 5.74
CA PRO A 22 29.01 12.67 6.92
C PRO A 22 30.10 13.13 7.89
N SER A 23 29.96 12.76 9.18
CA SER A 23 30.98 12.98 10.21
C SER A 23 32.29 12.22 9.93
N THR A 24 33.44 12.68 10.45
CA THR A 24 34.76 12.15 10.13
C THR A 24 34.92 10.64 10.40
N THR A 25 34.29 10.11 11.46
CA THR A 25 34.34 8.68 11.83
C THR A 25 33.43 7.82 10.93
N GLU A 26 32.36 8.38 10.42
CA GLU A 26 31.47 7.74 9.44
C GLU A 26 32.09 7.72 8.03
N ALA A 27 32.87 8.76 7.70
CA ALA A 27 33.58 8.82 6.41
C ALA A 27 34.65 7.73 6.28
N GLU A 28 35.38 7.38 7.36
CA GLU A 28 36.36 6.31 7.37
C GLU A 28 35.72 4.93 7.18
N LYS A 29 34.61 4.66 7.88
CA LYS A 29 33.82 3.40 7.71
C LYS A 29 33.15 3.32 6.33
N LEU A 30 32.80 4.47 5.75
CA LEU A 30 32.25 4.56 4.40
C LEU A 30 33.30 4.25 3.32
N CYS A 31 34.56 4.67 3.51
CA CYS A 31 35.68 4.33 2.64
C CYS A 31 36.02 2.83 2.66
N GLU A 32 35.97 2.18 3.83
CA GLU A 32 36.13 0.73 3.94
C GLU A 32 35.00 -0.02 3.22
N LEU A 33 33.76 0.47 3.31
CA LEU A 33 32.60 -0.08 2.61
C LEU A 33 32.76 0.06 1.08
N GLU A 34 33.26 1.20 0.60
CA GLU A 34 33.51 1.45 -0.82
C GLU A 34 34.58 0.52 -1.41
N ALA A 35 35.62 0.21 -0.62
CA ALA A 35 36.67 -0.70 -1.04
C ALA A 35 36.18 -2.16 -1.17
N LEU A 36 35.24 -2.58 -0.29
CA LEU A 36 34.67 -3.93 -0.28
C LEU A 36 33.56 -4.17 -1.31
N LEU A 37 32.95 -3.09 -1.83
CA LEU A 37 31.85 -3.16 -2.79
C LEU A 37 32.29 -2.96 -4.25
N ARG A 38 33.59 -2.92 -4.56
CA ARG A 38 34.07 -2.90 -5.95
C ARG A 38 33.67 -4.19 -6.66
N PRO A 39 33.19 -4.13 -7.90
CA PRO A 39 32.75 -5.30 -8.65
C PRO A 39 33.95 -6.22 -8.95
N GLU A 40 34.11 -7.29 -8.19
CA GLU A 40 34.89 -8.45 -8.63
C GLU A 40 33.93 -9.38 -9.40
N SER A 41 34.41 -9.95 -10.48
CA SER A 41 33.68 -10.81 -11.39
C SER A 41 33.00 -11.97 -10.65
N ILE A 42 31.68 -12.04 -10.72
CA ILE A 42 30.90 -13.16 -10.18
C ILE A 42 31.07 -14.37 -11.12
N ASP A 43 31.59 -15.45 -10.58
CA ASP A 43 31.68 -16.75 -11.28
C ASP A 43 30.27 -17.37 -11.39
N THR A 44 29.77 -17.49 -12.61
CA THR A 44 28.42 -17.93 -12.95
C THR A 44 28.27 -19.45 -13.10
N SER A 45 29.16 -20.27 -12.53
CA SER A 45 29.14 -21.72 -12.68
C SER A 45 28.52 -22.45 -11.49
N LEU A 46 27.19 -22.36 -11.29
CA LEU A 46 26.42 -23.25 -10.42
C LEU A 46 25.20 -23.81 -11.18
N PRO A 47 24.85 -25.10 -10.99
CA PRO A 47 23.78 -25.75 -11.75
C PRO A 47 22.39 -25.34 -11.31
N VAL A 48 21.51 -25.09 -12.28
CA VAL A 48 20.10 -24.75 -12.13
C VAL A 48 19.31 -26.01 -11.71
N PRO A 49 18.48 -25.95 -10.63
CA PRO A 49 17.51 -27.01 -10.33
C PRO A 49 16.26 -26.88 -11.23
N SER A 50 15.72 -28.03 -11.63
CA SER A 50 14.59 -28.20 -12.53
C SER A 50 13.27 -27.71 -11.97
N GLU A 51 12.45 -27.13 -12.86
CA GLU A 51 11.08 -26.67 -12.63
C GLU A 51 10.15 -27.82 -12.19
N GLU A 52 9.54 -27.72 -11.03
CA GLU A 52 8.34 -28.46 -10.67
C GLU A 52 7.11 -27.60 -11.02
N SER A 53 6.29 -28.14 -11.92
CA SER A 53 5.08 -27.53 -12.44
C SER A 53 3.98 -27.46 -11.37
N TYR A 54 3.57 -26.26 -11.00
CA TYR A 54 2.32 -26.02 -10.29
C TYR A 54 1.16 -26.01 -11.31
N SER A 55 0.23 -26.95 -11.15
CA SER A 55 -1.02 -26.98 -11.90
C SER A 55 -1.97 -25.91 -11.37
N LEU A 56 -2.45 -25.03 -12.25
CA LEU A 56 -3.52 -24.08 -11.99
C LEU A 56 -4.84 -24.80 -11.65
N PRO A 57 -5.69 -24.25 -10.77
CA PRO A 57 -7.04 -24.75 -10.55
C PRO A 57 -7.90 -24.58 -11.82
N PRO A 58 -8.96 -25.40 -11.99
CA PRO A 58 -9.78 -25.41 -13.21
C PRO A 58 -10.45 -24.03 -13.44
N GLU A 59 -10.47 -23.63 -14.72
CA GLU A 59 -11.15 -22.43 -15.20
C GLU A 59 -12.61 -22.42 -14.74
N LEU A 60 -13.02 -21.34 -14.05
CA LEU A 60 -14.41 -21.10 -13.69
C LEU A 60 -15.18 -20.67 -14.94
N GLU A 61 -16.26 -21.38 -15.25
CA GLU A 61 -17.15 -21.00 -16.34
C GLU A 61 -17.82 -19.65 -16.04
N PRO A 62 -18.05 -18.78 -17.04
CA PRO A 62 -18.65 -17.46 -16.83
C PRO A 62 -20.07 -17.59 -16.27
N ILE A 63 -20.36 -16.85 -15.20
CA ILE A 63 -21.67 -16.79 -14.56
C ILE A 63 -22.60 -15.94 -15.43
N GLN A 64 -23.66 -16.52 -15.97
CA GLN A 64 -24.68 -15.81 -16.72
C GLN A 64 -25.70 -15.20 -15.75
N THR A 65 -25.85 -13.88 -15.77
CA THR A 65 -26.85 -13.15 -14.98
C THR A 65 -27.75 -12.32 -15.90
N ASP A 66 -28.91 -11.88 -15.43
CA ASP A 66 -29.84 -11.02 -16.18
C ASP A 66 -29.25 -9.63 -16.53
N ILE A 67 -28.08 -9.28 -15.95
CA ILE A 67 -27.38 -8.01 -16.17
C ILE A 67 -26.29 -8.12 -17.28
N GLY A 68 -26.05 -9.32 -17.82
CA GLY A 68 -25.03 -9.58 -18.85
C GLY A 68 -23.95 -10.57 -18.41
N TYR A 69 -23.01 -10.84 -19.32
CA TYR A 69 -21.87 -11.72 -19.03
C TYR A 69 -20.80 -10.98 -18.23
N PHE A 70 -20.34 -11.62 -17.16
CA PHE A 70 -19.23 -11.13 -16.33
C PHE A 70 -18.01 -12.04 -16.53
N VAL A 71 -16.84 -11.43 -16.62
CA VAL A 71 -15.55 -12.13 -16.62
C VAL A 71 -14.88 -11.82 -15.30
N ASP A 72 -14.52 -12.85 -14.56
CA ASP A 72 -13.76 -12.72 -13.31
C ASP A 72 -12.33 -12.30 -13.64
N LEU A 73 -11.88 -11.18 -13.09
CA LEU A 73 -10.51 -10.68 -13.27
C LEU A 73 -9.72 -10.94 -12.00
N SER A 74 -8.69 -11.77 -12.09
CA SER A 74 -7.77 -11.91 -10.97
C SER A 74 -6.87 -10.68 -10.83
N PRO A 75 -6.39 -10.34 -9.62
CA PRO A 75 -5.42 -9.25 -9.42
C PRO A 75 -4.16 -9.40 -10.28
N ASP A 76 -3.79 -10.63 -10.67
CA ASP A 76 -2.63 -10.93 -11.49
C ASP A 76 -2.85 -10.61 -12.98
N ASP A 77 -4.08 -10.68 -13.49
CA ASP A 77 -4.39 -10.40 -14.91
C ASP A 77 -4.20 -8.94 -15.30
N VAL A 78 -4.30 -8.02 -14.33
CA VAL A 78 -4.11 -6.59 -14.53
C VAL A 78 -2.63 -6.19 -14.50
N SER A 79 -1.79 -6.99 -13.82
CA SER A 79 -0.35 -6.72 -13.65
C SER A 79 0.49 -7.11 -14.87
N GLN A 80 -0.02 -7.94 -15.79
CA GLN A 80 0.79 -8.53 -16.87
C GLN A 80 1.04 -7.63 -18.09
N GLN A 81 0.50 -6.42 -18.17
CA GLN A 81 0.55 -5.62 -19.41
C GLN A 81 1.66 -4.58 -19.54
N ILE A 82 2.55 -4.38 -18.55
CA ILE A 82 3.66 -3.43 -18.69
C ILE A 82 4.95 -4.03 -18.08
N VAL A 83 5.57 -4.97 -18.76
CA VAL A 83 6.95 -5.37 -18.45
C VAL A 83 7.87 -4.79 -19.51
N LEU A 84 8.62 -3.73 -19.15
CA LEU A 84 9.80 -3.33 -19.92
C LEU A 84 10.91 -4.33 -19.65
N PRO A 85 11.61 -4.83 -20.68
CA PRO A 85 12.74 -5.74 -20.48
C PRO A 85 13.85 -5.00 -19.71
N LEU A 86 14.17 -5.49 -18.51
CA LEU A 86 15.31 -5.06 -17.74
C LEU A 86 16.58 -5.68 -18.31
N GLU A 87 17.54 -4.86 -18.72
CA GLU A 87 18.82 -5.31 -19.29
C GLU A 87 19.78 -5.95 -18.26
N THR A 88 19.45 -5.87 -16.96
CA THR A 88 20.31 -6.35 -15.86
C THR A 88 19.76 -7.66 -15.25
N PRO A 89 20.62 -8.68 -14.98
CA PRO A 89 20.19 -9.90 -14.31
C PRO A 89 19.56 -9.60 -12.94
N GLN A 90 18.37 -10.15 -12.70
CA GLN A 90 17.66 -10.02 -11.43
C GLN A 90 18.10 -11.14 -10.49
N LEU A 91 18.24 -10.83 -9.19
CA LEU A 91 18.45 -11.83 -8.16
C LEU A 91 17.12 -12.37 -7.63
N SER A 92 17.08 -13.67 -7.34
CA SER A 92 16.03 -14.29 -6.54
C SER A 92 16.10 -13.81 -5.08
N ARG A 93 15.07 -14.14 -4.29
CA ARG A 93 15.06 -13.84 -2.85
C ARG A 93 16.25 -14.47 -2.14
N GLU A 94 16.53 -15.72 -2.42
CA GLU A 94 17.59 -16.52 -1.81
C GLU A 94 18.98 -15.97 -2.16
N GLU A 95 19.22 -15.65 -3.43
CA GLU A 95 20.48 -15.08 -3.89
C GLU A 95 20.74 -13.70 -3.26
N PHE A 96 19.72 -12.87 -3.16
CA PHE A 96 19.84 -11.55 -2.53
C PHE A 96 20.14 -11.65 -1.02
N VAL A 97 19.48 -12.57 -0.31
CA VAL A 97 19.77 -12.85 1.11
C VAL A 97 21.19 -13.34 1.29
N GLN A 98 21.66 -14.27 0.45
CA GLN A 98 23.04 -14.75 0.50
C GLN A 98 24.05 -13.62 0.26
N LEU A 99 23.78 -12.75 -0.71
CA LEU A 99 24.61 -11.59 -1.00
C LEU A 99 24.69 -10.64 0.20
N LEU A 100 23.55 -10.29 0.80
CA LEU A 100 23.50 -9.42 1.99
C LEU A 100 24.24 -10.03 3.16
N LEU A 101 23.99 -11.31 3.47
CA LEU A 101 24.62 -11.99 4.62
C LEU A 101 26.13 -12.15 4.41
N ALA A 102 26.60 -12.49 3.20
CA ALA A 102 28.01 -12.60 2.90
C ALA A 102 28.73 -11.25 3.08
N LYS A 103 28.14 -10.14 2.62
CA LYS A 103 28.72 -8.80 2.81
C LYS A 103 28.60 -8.33 4.25
N ALA A 104 27.51 -8.64 4.94
CA ALA A 104 27.35 -8.33 6.37
C ALA A 104 28.41 -9.02 7.23
N GLN A 105 28.70 -10.30 6.94
CA GLN A 105 29.73 -11.08 7.66
C GLN A 105 31.14 -10.52 7.50
N VAL A 106 31.45 -9.92 6.33
CA VAL A 106 32.74 -9.25 6.10
C VAL A 106 32.83 -7.94 6.87
N LEU A 107 31.75 -7.15 6.87
CA LEU A 107 31.71 -5.82 7.49
C LEU A 107 31.62 -5.85 9.02
N LYS A 108 30.89 -6.84 9.56
CA LYS A 108 30.63 -7.00 10.99
C LYS A 108 30.57 -8.49 11.35
N PRO A 109 31.73 -9.17 11.50
CA PRO A 109 31.80 -10.61 11.71
C PRO A 109 31.01 -11.13 12.93
N GLU A 110 30.82 -10.29 13.94
CA GLU A 110 30.05 -10.60 15.14
C GLU A 110 28.53 -10.51 14.95
N ALA A 111 28.06 -9.88 13.88
CA ALA A 111 26.64 -9.79 13.57
C ALA A 111 26.10 -11.14 13.09
N ALA A 112 25.02 -11.61 13.69
CA ALA A 112 24.38 -12.86 13.32
C ALA A 112 22.88 -12.64 13.07
N PHE A 113 22.40 -13.19 11.96
CA PHE A 113 21.00 -13.05 11.53
C PHE A 113 20.38 -14.40 11.21
N ASP A 114 19.09 -14.54 11.51
CA ASP A 114 18.24 -15.63 11.08
C ASP A 114 17.41 -15.17 9.88
N TYR A 115 17.40 -15.96 8.82
CA TYR A 115 16.54 -15.70 7.67
C TYR A 115 15.17 -16.37 7.86
N ASP A 116 14.12 -15.57 7.82
CA ASP A 116 12.74 -16.01 7.79
C ASP A 116 12.24 -15.96 6.33
N ALA A 117 12.18 -17.13 5.68
CA ALA A 117 11.77 -17.24 4.28
C ALA A 117 10.29 -16.92 4.08
N LYS A 118 9.42 -17.20 5.07
CA LYS A 118 7.98 -16.90 5.00
C LYS A 118 7.74 -15.40 4.94
N ASP A 119 8.37 -14.67 5.84
CA ASP A 119 8.20 -13.22 5.97
C ASP A 119 9.19 -12.45 5.09
N PHE A 120 10.10 -13.15 4.41
CA PHE A 120 11.22 -12.58 3.64
C PHE A 120 11.95 -11.50 4.45
N ALA A 121 12.47 -11.89 5.61
CA ALA A 121 13.06 -10.99 6.58
C ALA A 121 14.34 -11.55 7.21
N LEU A 122 15.25 -10.66 7.60
CA LEU A 122 16.40 -10.97 8.45
C LEU A 122 16.13 -10.54 9.89
N LYS A 123 16.31 -11.44 10.84
CA LYS A 123 16.12 -11.20 12.28
C LYS A 123 17.47 -11.24 12.97
N SER A 124 17.82 -10.21 13.72
CA SER A 124 19.08 -10.18 14.47
C SER A 124 19.04 -11.18 15.62
N ARG A 125 20.14 -11.94 15.81
CA ARG A 125 20.35 -12.79 17.01
C ARG A 125 20.95 -12.03 18.17
N THR A 126 21.54 -10.88 17.91
CA THR A 126 22.28 -10.10 18.91
C THR A 126 21.51 -8.91 19.44
N GLN A 127 20.48 -8.47 18.72
CA GLN A 127 19.60 -7.37 19.11
C GLN A 127 18.15 -7.86 19.06
N GLU A 128 17.56 -8.07 20.24
CA GLU A 128 16.12 -8.38 20.34
C GLU A 128 15.33 -7.27 19.67
N GLN A 129 14.36 -7.64 18.81
CA GLN A 129 13.47 -6.77 18.05
C GLN A 129 14.00 -6.20 16.70
N GLN A 130 15.25 -6.34 16.35
CA GLN A 130 15.70 -5.92 15.03
C GLN A 130 15.27 -6.91 13.96
N VAL A 131 14.31 -6.50 13.12
CA VAL A 131 13.82 -7.26 11.97
C VAL A 131 13.89 -6.36 10.73
N LEU A 132 14.57 -6.83 9.69
CA LEU A 132 14.62 -6.16 8.40
C LEU A 132 13.83 -6.95 7.35
N TYR A 133 12.72 -6.39 6.87
CA TYR A 133 11.97 -6.93 5.74
C TYR A 133 12.65 -6.58 4.43
N LEU A 134 12.85 -7.58 3.56
CA LEU A 134 13.73 -7.46 2.40
C LEU A 134 13.00 -7.17 1.07
N HIS A 135 11.66 -7.09 1.07
CA HIS A 135 10.89 -6.87 -0.15
C HIS A 135 11.32 -5.61 -0.92
N ASN A 136 11.37 -4.48 -0.22
CA ASN A 136 11.79 -3.22 -0.83
C ASN A 136 13.29 -3.22 -1.21
N ALA A 137 14.13 -3.87 -0.38
CA ALA A 137 15.55 -3.98 -0.65
C ALA A 137 15.84 -4.75 -1.95
N LEU A 138 15.20 -5.89 -2.13
CA LEU A 138 15.32 -6.70 -3.36
C LEU A 138 14.75 -5.93 -4.56
N LEU A 139 13.60 -5.29 -4.40
CA LEU A 139 12.95 -4.53 -5.46
C LEU A 139 13.84 -3.37 -5.93
N GLU A 140 14.40 -2.58 -5.01
CA GLU A 140 15.35 -1.52 -5.33
C GLU A 140 16.58 -2.07 -6.06
N TYR A 141 17.18 -3.15 -5.53
CA TYR A 141 18.38 -3.76 -6.08
C TYR A 141 18.16 -4.32 -7.49
N ASN A 142 17.02 -4.95 -7.74
CA ASN A 142 16.73 -5.55 -9.04
C ASN A 142 16.33 -4.52 -10.10
N ARG A 143 15.86 -3.34 -9.70
CA ARG A 143 15.36 -2.30 -10.62
C ARG A 143 16.35 -1.18 -10.91
N CYS A 144 17.36 -1.02 -10.07
CA CYS A 144 18.40 -0.03 -10.33
C CYS A 144 19.37 -0.49 -11.45
N SER A 145 20.08 0.48 -12.04
CA SER A 145 21.14 0.19 -13.00
C SER A 145 22.29 -0.61 -12.34
N PHE A 146 23.10 -1.27 -13.16
CA PHE A 146 24.25 -2.04 -12.65
C PHE A 146 25.21 -1.17 -11.83
N GLU A 147 25.41 0.06 -12.25
CA GLU A 147 26.27 1.03 -11.58
C GLU A 147 25.71 1.48 -10.21
N GLU A 148 24.41 1.47 -10.03
CA GLU A 148 23.74 1.87 -8.77
C GLU A 148 23.67 0.74 -7.75
N ARG A 149 23.77 -0.53 -8.15
CA ARG A 149 23.68 -1.70 -7.26
C ARG A 149 24.58 -1.64 -6.04
N PRO A 150 25.87 -1.24 -6.14
CA PRO A 150 26.73 -1.09 -4.96
C PRO A 150 26.20 -0.07 -3.95
N TYR A 151 25.61 1.03 -4.44
CA TYR A 151 25.01 2.04 -3.58
C TYR A 151 23.77 1.51 -2.84
N ILE A 152 22.86 0.83 -3.56
CA ILE A 152 21.67 0.22 -2.96
C ILE A 152 22.06 -0.85 -1.92
N LEU A 153 23.03 -1.71 -2.26
CA LEU A 153 23.53 -2.71 -1.33
C LEU A 153 24.13 -2.08 -0.07
N LYS A 154 24.94 -1.02 -0.22
CA LYS A 154 25.51 -0.27 0.87
C LYS A 154 24.45 0.35 1.78
N LYS A 155 23.41 0.97 1.20
CA LYS A 155 22.25 1.52 1.92
C LYS A 155 21.62 0.44 2.82
N TRP A 156 21.30 -0.72 2.28
CA TRP A 156 20.63 -1.78 3.01
C TRP A 156 21.53 -2.52 4.01
N LEU A 157 22.84 -2.66 3.72
CA LEU A 157 23.83 -3.16 4.68
C LEU A 157 24.00 -2.20 5.87
N ARG A 158 24.01 -0.89 5.63
CA ARG A 158 24.04 0.11 6.71
C ARG A 158 22.81 -0.02 7.61
N HIS A 159 21.65 -0.16 7.01
CA HIS A 159 20.40 -0.39 7.73
C HIS A 159 20.44 -1.70 8.58
N LEU A 160 20.97 -2.77 7.99
CA LEU A 160 21.07 -4.07 8.66
C LEU A 160 22.07 -4.06 9.84
N LEU A 161 23.22 -3.39 9.68
CA LEU A 161 24.36 -3.54 10.59
C LEU A 161 24.49 -2.40 11.61
N PHE A 162 24.00 -1.22 11.31
CA PHE A 162 24.27 0.01 12.05
C PHE A 162 23.02 0.77 12.49
N LEU A 163 21.86 0.11 12.49
CA LEU A 163 20.64 0.71 13.02
C LEU A 163 20.86 1.06 14.49
N LYS A 164 20.75 2.32 14.83
CA LYS A 164 20.78 2.76 16.23
C LYS A 164 19.42 2.46 16.87
N PRO A 165 19.33 2.10 18.15
CA PRO A 165 18.06 2.09 18.84
C PRO A 165 17.51 3.52 18.92
N MET A 166 16.18 3.63 18.98
CA MET A 166 15.54 4.90 19.30
C MET A 166 16.01 5.33 20.72
N PRO A 167 16.26 6.62 20.96
CA PRO A 167 16.59 7.12 22.30
C PRO A 167 15.47 6.80 23.30
N ASP A 168 15.84 6.54 24.54
CA ASP A 168 14.89 6.25 25.62
C ASP A 168 14.22 7.52 26.16
N GLU A 169 14.96 8.64 26.16
CA GLU A 169 14.48 9.92 26.69
C GLU A 169 13.67 10.68 25.63
N PHE A 170 12.49 11.15 26.01
CA PHE A 170 11.58 11.86 25.12
C PHE A 170 12.19 13.14 24.52
N GLU A 171 12.95 13.88 25.31
CA GLU A 171 13.63 15.11 24.90
C GLU A 171 14.55 14.91 23.71
N ASP A 172 15.20 13.75 23.62
CA ASP A 172 16.11 13.38 22.53
C ASP A 172 15.35 12.97 21.26
N VAL A 173 14.10 12.49 21.42
CA VAL A 173 13.23 12.06 20.31
C VAL A 173 12.42 13.23 19.73
N LEU A 174 12.08 14.22 20.57
CA LEU A 174 11.14 15.28 20.27
C LEU A 174 11.46 16.07 18.97
N PRO A 175 12.72 16.46 18.65
CA PRO A 175 13.02 17.23 17.46
C PRO A 175 12.78 16.50 16.14
N ASP A 176 12.84 15.16 16.18
CA ASP A 176 12.75 14.28 15.01
C ASP A 176 11.43 13.50 14.96
N LEU A 177 10.45 13.85 15.81
CA LEU A 177 9.07 13.37 15.67
C LEU A 177 8.43 14.02 14.44
N LEU A 178 7.94 13.20 13.53
CA LEU A 178 7.28 13.64 12.30
C LEU A 178 5.98 12.86 12.07
N PRO A 179 4.98 13.46 11.41
CA PRO A 179 3.81 12.71 11.00
C PRO A 179 4.17 11.78 9.84
N ALA A 180 3.57 10.61 9.79
CA ALA A 180 3.79 9.64 8.72
C ALA A 180 2.47 9.14 8.17
N LEU A 181 2.23 9.40 6.88
CA LEU A 181 1.07 8.90 6.16
C LEU A 181 1.34 7.47 5.68
N ARG A 182 0.42 6.55 5.96
CA ARG A 182 0.46 5.14 5.53
C ARG A 182 -0.93 4.70 5.09
N THR A 183 -1.01 3.58 4.37
CA THR A 183 -2.33 2.95 4.14
C THR A 183 -2.89 2.41 5.46
N ARG A 184 -4.20 2.39 5.63
CA ARG A 184 -4.84 1.76 6.81
C ARG A 184 -4.50 0.27 6.88
N GLY A 185 -4.37 -0.40 5.72
CA GLY A 185 -3.91 -1.78 5.63
C GLY A 185 -2.57 -2.01 6.33
N TYR A 186 -1.63 -1.07 6.26
CA TYR A 186 -0.35 -1.16 6.97
C TYR A 186 -0.56 -1.37 8.48
N PHE A 187 -1.48 -0.63 9.11
CA PHE A 187 -1.74 -0.74 10.55
C PHE A 187 -2.52 -2.00 10.89
N GLU A 188 -3.67 -2.17 10.26
CA GLU A 188 -4.65 -3.21 10.60
C GLU A 188 -4.15 -4.63 10.25
N LEU A 189 -3.59 -4.81 9.06
CA LEU A 189 -3.10 -6.12 8.64
C LEU A 189 -1.82 -6.51 9.39
N THR A 190 -0.98 -5.54 9.77
CA THR A 190 0.18 -5.82 10.63
C THR A 190 -0.26 -6.38 11.98
N GLN A 191 -1.27 -5.80 12.61
CA GLN A 191 -1.85 -6.31 13.87
C GLN A 191 -2.36 -7.75 13.72
N LEU A 192 -3.11 -8.02 12.64
CA LEU A 192 -3.63 -9.36 12.36
C LEU A 192 -2.49 -10.37 12.11
N ARG A 193 -1.42 -9.98 11.41
CA ARG A 193 -0.24 -10.84 11.18
C ARG A 193 0.45 -11.19 12.49
N PHE A 194 0.64 -10.24 13.40
CA PHE A 194 1.23 -10.51 14.72
C PHE A 194 0.37 -11.49 15.51
N ARG A 195 -0.95 -11.29 15.50
CA ARG A 195 -1.88 -12.23 16.15
C ARG A 195 -1.83 -13.63 15.51
N GLU A 196 -1.76 -13.73 14.18
CA GLU A 196 -1.61 -15.01 13.47
C GLU A 196 -0.33 -15.75 13.90
N GLN A 197 0.74 -15.00 14.18
CA GLN A 197 2.02 -15.53 14.66
C GLN A 197 2.00 -15.86 16.18
N GLY A 198 0.87 -15.65 16.87
CA GLY A 198 0.78 -15.82 18.33
C GLY A 198 1.56 -14.77 19.11
N ARG A 199 1.83 -13.62 18.49
CA ARG A 199 2.54 -12.49 19.08
C ARG A 199 1.57 -11.34 19.34
N THR A 200 1.86 -10.55 20.36
CA THR A 200 1.16 -9.30 20.64
C THR A 200 2.09 -8.15 20.30
N MET A 201 1.61 -7.19 19.53
CA MET A 201 2.28 -5.95 19.25
C MET A 201 1.42 -4.79 19.77
N PRO A 202 2.01 -3.81 20.49
CA PRO A 202 1.27 -2.59 20.82
C PRO A 202 0.72 -1.94 19.55
N PRO A 203 -0.53 -1.47 19.57
CA PRO A 203 -1.11 -0.82 18.40
C PRO A 203 -0.33 0.46 18.06
N PHE A 204 -0.29 0.77 16.78
CA PHE A 204 0.11 2.10 16.32
C PHE A 204 -1.15 2.97 16.28
N PRO A 205 -1.24 4.02 17.10
CA PRO A 205 -2.34 4.95 17.00
C PRO A 205 -2.22 5.73 15.70
N TYR A 206 -3.34 5.96 15.04
CA TYR A 206 -3.41 6.76 13.83
C TYR A 206 -4.76 7.48 13.72
N GLN A 207 -4.79 8.55 12.94
CA GLN A 207 -5.98 9.28 12.54
C GLN A 207 -6.31 8.92 11.09
N ASP A 208 -7.58 8.72 10.77
CA ASP A 208 -8.02 8.45 9.40
C ASP A 208 -7.79 9.67 8.49
N VAL A 209 -7.32 9.40 7.26
CA VAL A 209 -7.20 10.38 6.18
C VAL A 209 -7.87 9.76 4.94
N GLY A 210 -9.01 10.31 4.57
CA GLY A 210 -9.90 9.65 3.64
C GLY A 210 -10.33 8.28 4.17
N GLU A 211 -10.66 7.37 3.26
CA GLU A 211 -11.12 6.02 3.66
C GLU A 211 -9.97 5.02 3.84
N ARG A 212 -8.82 5.27 3.22
CA ARG A 212 -7.78 4.26 3.03
C ARG A 212 -6.41 4.60 3.59
N PHE A 213 -6.24 5.80 4.10
CA PHE A 213 -4.98 6.23 4.71
C PHE A 213 -5.16 6.44 6.20
N GLY A 214 -4.05 6.35 6.92
CA GLY A 214 -3.92 6.72 8.31
C GLY A 214 -2.68 7.57 8.51
N LEU A 215 -2.83 8.61 9.33
CA LEU A 215 -1.75 9.48 9.76
C LEU A 215 -1.31 9.08 11.16
N THR A 216 -0.07 8.69 11.31
CA THR A 216 0.53 8.33 12.60
C THR A 216 1.73 9.21 12.91
N VAL A 217 2.31 9.05 14.09
CA VAL A 217 3.57 9.69 14.47
C VAL A 217 4.72 8.72 14.26
N ALA A 218 5.84 9.22 13.74
CA ALA A 218 7.06 8.46 13.53
C ALA A 218 8.28 9.24 14.05
N TYR A 219 9.32 8.53 14.41
CA TYR A 219 10.62 9.07 14.72
C TYR A 219 11.55 8.92 13.51
N ASP A 220 12.11 10.02 13.04
CA ASP A 220 13.04 10.07 11.91
C ASP A 220 14.47 9.86 12.40
N MET A 221 15.04 8.70 12.14
CA MET A 221 16.41 8.35 12.49
C MET A 221 17.41 8.71 11.37
N HIS A 222 17.03 9.53 10.40
CA HIS A 222 17.76 9.91 9.17
C HIS A 222 17.94 8.74 8.18
N ASP A 223 18.30 7.56 8.63
CA ASP A 223 18.49 6.35 7.80
C ASP A 223 17.29 5.39 7.87
N SER A 224 16.38 5.58 8.83
CA SER A 224 15.21 4.74 9.05
C SER A 224 14.10 5.52 9.76
N ILE A 225 12.88 5.02 9.66
CA ILE A 225 11.71 5.61 10.31
C ILE A 225 11.13 4.57 11.26
N VAL A 226 10.96 4.95 12.53
CA VAL A 226 10.32 4.13 13.56
C VAL A 226 8.94 4.67 13.86
N MET A 227 7.89 3.85 13.67
CA MET A 227 6.52 4.23 14.03
C MET A 227 6.37 4.26 15.53
N ILE A 228 5.77 5.32 16.06
CA ILE A 228 5.50 5.47 17.48
C ILE A 228 4.29 4.63 17.86
N SER A 229 4.50 3.64 18.73
CA SER A 229 3.43 2.78 19.23
C SER A 229 2.72 3.43 20.41
N GLN A 230 1.53 2.90 20.75
CA GLN A 230 0.79 3.28 21.94
C GLN A 230 1.65 3.15 23.22
N LYS A 231 2.50 2.13 23.30
CA LYS A 231 3.41 1.95 24.43
C LYS A 231 4.44 3.08 24.55
N HIS A 232 5.02 3.55 23.45
CA HIS A 232 5.95 4.67 23.48
C HIS A 232 5.27 5.94 24.02
N LEU A 233 4.02 6.20 23.63
CA LEU A 233 3.25 7.34 24.14
C LEU A 233 2.97 7.21 25.64
N GLU A 234 2.64 6.03 26.11
CA GLU A 234 2.44 5.73 27.54
C GLU A 234 3.72 5.93 28.33
N ASP A 235 4.86 5.42 27.84
CA ASP A 235 6.17 5.57 28.48
C ASP A 235 6.59 7.06 28.58
N TRP A 236 6.22 7.89 27.60
CA TRP A 236 6.47 9.33 27.60
C TRP A 236 5.37 10.17 28.26
N ASN A 237 4.30 9.53 28.73
CA ASN A 237 3.12 10.20 29.29
C ASN A 237 2.51 11.28 28.36
N LEU A 238 2.41 10.93 27.07
CA LEU A 238 1.83 11.78 26.03
C LEU A 238 0.57 11.15 25.45
N SER A 239 -0.41 11.97 25.11
CA SER A 239 -1.49 11.53 24.23
C SER A 239 -1.04 11.52 22.76
N PHE A 240 -1.73 10.74 21.94
CA PHE A 240 -1.50 10.73 20.50
C PHE A 240 -1.65 12.11 19.85
N TYR A 241 -2.63 12.90 20.30
CA TYR A 241 -2.87 14.23 19.76
C TYR A 241 -1.75 15.23 20.09
N GLU A 242 -1.20 15.18 21.30
CA GLU A 242 -0.04 16.01 21.67
C GLU A 242 1.20 15.63 20.86
N ALA A 243 1.46 14.34 20.69
CA ALA A 243 2.57 13.87 19.85
C ALA A 243 2.38 14.27 18.39
N MET A 244 1.16 14.20 17.86
CA MET A 244 0.83 14.63 16.49
C MET A 244 0.99 16.14 16.32
N GLU A 245 0.59 16.95 17.29
CA GLU A 245 0.78 18.40 17.25
C GLU A 245 2.27 18.78 17.17
N ILE A 246 3.11 18.09 17.96
CA ILE A 246 4.57 18.24 17.90
C ILE A 246 5.10 17.85 16.52
N ALA A 247 4.70 16.66 16.02
CA ALA A 247 5.13 16.14 14.76
C ALA A 247 4.74 17.03 13.57
N MET A 248 3.52 17.57 13.57
CA MET A 248 3.05 18.51 12.53
C MET A 248 3.82 19.82 12.55
N ARG A 249 4.16 20.33 13.73
CA ARG A 249 5.01 21.54 13.87
C ARG A 249 6.41 21.28 13.30
N ASN A 250 7.01 20.16 13.66
CA ASN A 250 8.33 19.78 13.13
C ASN A 250 8.31 19.61 11.62
N LEU A 251 7.24 19.02 11.05
CA LEU A 251 7.09 18.89 9.59
C LEU A 251 7.04 20.28 8.91
N LEU A 252 6.29 21.21 9.51
CA LEU A 252 6.20 22.58 8.99
C LEU A 252 7.57 23.28 9.04
N GLU A 253 8.35 23.10 10.11
CA GLU A 253 9.70 23.66 10.27
C GLU A 253 10.68 23.06 9.27
N LYS A 254 10.53 21.78 8.87
CA LYS A 254 11.32 21.17 7.78
C LYS A 254 11.03 21.80 6.40
N GLY A 255 9.95 22.55 6.27
CA GLY A 255 9.59 23.34 5.10
C GLY A 255 8.55 22.69 4.19
N PHE A 256 7.94 23.56 3.38
CA PHE A 256 6.95 23.20 2.37
C PHE A 256 7.32 23.90 1.06
N THR A 257 8.06 23.21 0.21
CA THR A 257 8.47 23.72 -1.09
C THR A 257 7.86 22.85 -2.20
N LEU A 258 7.21 23.49 -3.15
CA LEU A 258 6.58 22.83 -4.29
C LEU A 258 7.18 23.34 -5.61
N THR A 259 7.36 22.44 -6.55
CA THR A 259 7.57 22.78 -7.96
C THR A 259 6.23 22.70 -8.67
N CYS A 260 5.86 23.77 -9.38
CA CYS A 260 4.68 23.79 -10.23
C CYS A 260 5.06 23.46 -11.67
N LEU A 261 4.46 22.43 -12.22
CA LEU A 261 4.46 22.14 -13.64
C LEU A 261 3.27 22.83 -14.28
N LYS A 262 3.53 23.89 -15.01
CA LYS A 262 2.49 24.67 -15.67
C LYS A 262 2.63 24.55 -17.20
N LEU A 263 1.52 24.25 -17.87
CA LEU A 263 1.41 24.28 -19.32
C LEU A 263 0.32 25.26 -19.72
N GLU A 264 0.72 26.51 -20.00
CA GLU A 264 -0.22 27.64 -20.21
C GLU A 264 -1.21 27.69 -19.03
N ASP A 265 -2.49 27.93 -19.28
CA ASP A 265 -3.55 27.88 -18.25
C ASP A 265 -4.36 26.58 -18.31
N LYS A 266 -3.77 25.52 -18.87
CA LYS A 266 -4.46 24.23 -19.11
C LYS A 266 -4.00 23.10 -18.22
N MET A 267 -2.86 23.24 -17.56
CA MET A 267 -2.33 22.26 -16.62
C MET A 267 -1.57 22.96 -15.50
N MET A 268 -1.88 22.60 -14.27
CA MET A 268 -1.15 22.99 -13.06
C MET A 268 -1.00 21.78 -12.16
N VAL A 269 0.22 21.25 -12.06
CA VAL A 269 0.55 20.14 -11.17
C VAL A 269 1.66 20.57 -10.23
N TYR A 270 1.42 20.44 -8.93
CA TYR A 270 2.37 20.77 -7.87
C TYR A 270 2.97 19.50 -7.30
N ILE A 271 4.29 19.52 -7.05
CA ILE A 271 5.04 18.38 -6.53
C ILE A 271 5.98 18.90 -5.45
N PRO A 272 6.01 18.28 -4.26
CA PRO A 272 6.97 18.62 -3.21
C PRO A 272 8.40 18.40 -3.71
N THR A 273 9.29 19.27 -3.27
CA THR A 273 10.72 19.24 -3.65
C THR A 273 11.64 19.48 -2.44
N VAL A 274 11.16 19.20 -1.23
CA VAL A 274 12.01 19.22 -0.04
C VAL A 274 13.01 18.06 -0.09
N GLY A 275 12.58 16.90 -0.63
CA GLY A 275 13.45 15.77 -0.91
C GLY A 275 13.80 14.94 0.32
N ASP A 276 12.89 14.89 1.27
CA ASP A 276 12.95 13.99 2.43
C ASP A 276 11.92 12.87 2.32
N SER A 277 11.98 11.90 3.23
CA SER A 277 11.06 10.75 3.25
C SER A 277 9.63 11.11 3.67
N PHE A 278 9.29 12.39 3.82
CA PHE A 278 8.01 12.90 4.31
C PHE A 278 7.28 13.78 3.28
N ASP A 279 7.79 13.88 2.05
CA ASP A 279 7.14 14.66 1.01
C ASP A 279 5.69 14.22 0.74
N GLY A 280 5.42 12.90 0.79
CA GLY A 280 4.05 12.39 0.69
C GLY A 280 3.15 12.79 1.87
N THR A 281 3.71 12.97 3.06
CA THR A 281 2.96 13.37 4.26
C THR A 281 2.66 14.86 4.30
N ARG A 282 3.37 15.69 3.51
CA ARG A 282 3.08 17.14 3.37
C ARG A 282 1.69 17.43 2.82
N LEU A 283 0.99 16.41 2.33
CA LEU A 283 -0.45 16.46 2.08
C LEU A 283 -1.25 17.00 3.27
N MET A 284 -0.76 16.77 4.48
CA MET A 284 -1.43 17.20 5.72
C MET A 284 -1.23 18.70 6.07
N LEU A 285 -0.37 19.40 5.33
CA LEU A 285 -0.19 20.86 5.46
C LEU A 285 -1.28 21.62 4.66
N VAL A 286 -2.54 21.41 5.05
CA VAL A 286 -3.73 21.85 4.30
C VAL A 286 -3.76 23.37 4.12
N ASP A 287 -3.32 24.16 5.11
CA ASP A 287 -3.31 25.61 5.02
C ASP A 287 -2.40 26.15 3.91
N GLN A 288 -1.27 25.45 3.64
CA GLN A 288 -0.38 25.77 2.55
C GLN A 288 -0.96 25.37 1.20
N ILE A 289 -1.60 24.19 1.15
CA ILE A 289 -2.19 23.62 -0.05
C ILE A 289 -3.41 24.41 -0.53
N ARG A 290 -4.24 24.91 0.40
CA ARG A 290 -5.46 25.68 0.11
C ARG A 290 -5.20 26.96 -0.69
N ASN A 291 -3.99 27.50 -0.58
CA ASN A 291 -3.58 28.71 -1.28
C ASN A 291 -3.02 28.47 -2.69
N LEU A 292 -2.97 27.20 -3.14
CA LEU A 292 -2.50 26.86 -4.47
C LEU A 292 -3.58 27.22 -5.51
N GLU A 293 -3.13 27.77 -6.64
CA GLU A 293 -3.99 27.96 -7.80
C GLU A 293 -4.22 26.63 -8.51
N VAL A 294 -5.46 26.15 -8.58
CA VAL A 294 -5.85 24.91 -9.27
C VAL A 294 -7.06 25.14 -10.15
N ILE A 295 -7.27 24.27 -11.14
CA ILE A 295 -8.43 24.32 -12.04
C ILE A 295 -9.55 23.44 -11.45
N GLY A 296 -10.56 24.07 -10.85
CA GLY A 296 -11.60 23.39 -10.09
C GLY A 296 -11.25 23.24 -8.60
N GLU A 297 -11.62 22.14 -7.97
CA GLU A 297 -11.33 21.84 -6.58
C GLU A 297 -9.96 21.14 -6.45
N THR A 298 -9.31 21.29 -5.29
CA THR A 298 -7.99 20.68 -5.04
C THR A 298 -8.07 19.16 -4.95
N VAL A 299 -7.32 18.48 -5.80
CA VAL A 299 -7.18 17.01 -5.83
C VAL A 299 -5.72 16.64 -5.66
N ALA A 300 -5.45 15.64 -4.85
CA ALA A 300 -4.11 15.11 -4.62
C ALA A 300 -4.04 13.62 -4.84
N MET A 301 -2.82 13.12 -5.11
CA MET A 301 -2.48 11.71 -5.18
C MET A 301 -1.14 11.48 -4.49
N VAL A 302 -1.11 10.55 -3.54
CA VAL A 302 0.13 10.11 -2.89
C VAL A 302 0.60 8.85 -3.60
N LEU A 303 1.83 8.87 -4.10
CA LEU A 303 2.43 7.76 -4.87
C LEU A 303 3.38 6.91 -4.04
N SER A 304 4.02 7.53 -3.04
CA SER A 304 4.95 6.90 -2.11
C SER A 304 5.06 7.75 -0.85
N THR A 305 5.83 7.31 0.13
CA THR A 305 6.07 8.09 1.36
C THR A 305 6.79 9.42 1.10
N ASP A 306 7.56 9.48 0.02
CA ASP A 306 8.39 10.62 -0.39
C ASP A 306 7.87 11.35 -1.65
N THR A 307 6.65 11.02 -2.10
CA THR A 307 6.11 11.62 -3.32
C THR A 307 4.59 11.76 -3.27
N MET A 308 4.11 12.97 -3.49
CA MET A 308 2.72 13.27 -3.77
C MET A 308 2.61 14.26 -4.94
N MET A 309 1.43 14.41 -5.48
CA MET A 309 1.11 15.41 -6.50
C MET A 309 -0.23 16.06 -6.21
N ILE A 310 -0.36 17.34 -6.55
CA ILE A 310 -1.60 18.12 -6.38
C ILE A 310 -1.97 18.75 -7.72
N THR A 311 -3.26 18.72 -8.07
CA THR A 311 -3.84 19.36 -9.25
C THR A 311 -5.28 19.81 -8.96
N GLY A 312 -6.02 20.22 -9.98
CA GLY A 312 -7.43 20.56 -9.89
C GLY A 312 -8.35 19.46 -10.42
N SER A 313 -9.56 19.34 -9.87
CA SER A 313 -10.56 18.35 -10.26
C SER A 313 -11.02 18.49 -11.72
N GLU A 314 -10.89 19.68 -12.31
CA GLU A 314 -11.25 20.00 -13.70
C GLU A 314 -10.01 20.09 -14.63
N ASP A 315 -8.81 19.89 -14.10
CA ASP A 315 -7.55 19.88 -14.85
C ASP A 315 -7.36 18.53 -15.54
N GLN A 316 -7.92 18.40 -16.76
CA GLN A 316 -7.86 17.16 -17.55
C GLN A 316 -6.41 16.73 -17.88
N LEU A 317 -5.52 17.69 -18.17
CA LEU A 317 -4.11 17.38 -18.45
C LEU A 317 -3.37 16.99 -17.17
N GLY A 318 -3.69 17.62 -16.03
CA GLY A 318 -3.17 17.27 -14.72
C GLY A 318 -3.59 15.86 -14.31
N LEU A 319 -4.88 15.50 -14.48
CA LEU A 319 -5.38 14.15 -14.23
C LEU A 319 -4.72 13.10 -15.16
N GLY A 320 -4.51 13.45 -16.43
CA GLY A 320 -3.79 12.59 -17.37
C GLY A 320 -2.32 12.40 -16.96
N PHE A 321 -1.68 13.45 -16.43
CA PHE A 321 -0.34 13.36 -15.88
C PHE A 321 -0.30 12.46 -14.63
N PHE A 322 -1.27 12.61 -13.71
CA PHE A 322 -1.41 11.74 -12.54
C PHE A 322 -1.50 10.27 -12.96
N LEU A 323 -2.33 9.95 -13.94
CA LEU A 323 -2.50 8.59 -14.43
C LEU A 323 -1.19 8.02 -14.99
N SER A 324 -0.41 8.81 -15.72
CA SER A 324 0.88 8.39 -16.26
C SER A 324 1.89 8.09 -15.15
N GLN A 325 1.91 8.93 -14.10
CA GLN A 325 2.79 8.74 -12.95
C GLN A 325 2.33 7.56 -12.08
N ALA A 326 1.03 7.38 -11.91
CA ALA A 326 0.47 6.23 -11.19
C ALA A 326 0.99 4.91 -11.76
N ALA A 327 0.94 4.74 -13.08
CA ALA A 327 1.43 3.53 -13.75
C ALA A 327 2.93 3.30 -13.53
N GLU A 328 3.74 4.37 -13.55
CA GLU A 328 5.19 4.27 -13.33
C GLU A 328 5.53 3.93 -11.88
N TYR A 329 4.85 4.57 -10.92
CA TYR A 329 5.18 4.44 -9.49
C TYR A 329 4.72 3.12 -8.88
N GLN A 330 3.69 2.45 -9.40
CA GLN A 330 3.24 1.15 -8.88
C GLN A 330 4.33 0.10 -8.84
N GLU A 331 5.33 0.27 -9.69
CA GLU A 331 6.46 -0.63 -9.76
C GLU A 331 7.66 -0.20 -8.90
N LYS A 332 7.61 0.97 -8.24
CA LYS A 332 8.71 1.48 -7.41
C LYS A 332 8.64 0.91 -5.98
N PRO A 333 9.79 0.83 -5.29
CA PRO A 333 9.81 0.55 -3.85
C PRO A 333 8.97 1.57 -3.08
N HIS A 334 8.34 1.13 -1.99
CA HIS A 334 7.49 1.98 -1.14
C HIS A 334 6.29 2.62 -1.85
N ALA A 335 5.90 2.07 -3.01
CA ALA A 335 4.72 2.53 -3.71
C ALA A 335 3.47 2.45 -2.82
N ILE A 336 2.66 3.49 -2.89
CA ILE A 336 1.34 3.58 -2.27
C ILE A 336 0.30 3.44 -3.39
N PRO A 337 -0.84 2.75 -3.17
CA PRO A 337 -1.90 2.71 -4.17
C PRO A 337 -2.29 4.12 -4.62
N PRO A 338 -2.28 4.43 -5.93
CA PRO A 338 -2.47 5.77 -6.47
C PRO A 338 -3.94 6.19 -6.44
N LEU A 339 -4.44 6.47 -5.25
CA LEU A 339 -5.81 6.87 -4.97
C LEU A 339 -5.91 8.39 -5.01
N LEU A 340 -7.00 8.88 -5.61
CA LEU A 340 -7.28 10.31 -5.63
C LEU A 340 -7.98 10.72 -4.34
N LEU A 341 -7.52 11.81 -3.78
CA LEU A 341 -8.10 12.49 -2.63
C LEU A 341 -8.52 13.91 -3.04
N LYS A 342 -9.69 14.36 -2.64
CA LYS A 342 -10.18 15.72 -2.84
C LYS A 342 -10.23 16.44 -1.50
N LEU A 343 -9.82 17.70 -1.46
CA LEU A 343 -9.89 18.52 -0.27
C LEU A 343 -11.30 19.10 -0.10
N GLU A 344 -11.99 18.74 0.97
CA GLU A 344 -13.27 19.31 1.36
C GLU A 344 -13.15 19.93 2.78
N GLY A 345 -13.21 21.25 2.86
CA GLY A 345 -12.89 21.94 4.13
C GLY A 345 -11.43 21.70 4.54
N ASP A 346 -11.22 21.05 5.67
CA ASP A 346 -9.90 20.67 6.18
C ASP A 346 -9.58 19.20 5.98
N ASP A 347 -10.52 18.42 5.41
CA ASP A 347 -10.45 16.98 5.30
C ASP A 347 -10.15 16.52 3.86
N TRP A 348 -9.32 15.52 3.74
CA TRP A 348 -9.11 14.79 2.50
C TRP A 348 -10.10 13.64 2.40
N ILE A 349 -10.95 13.65 1.37
CA ILE A 349 -11.91 12.58 1.10
C ILE A 349 -11.53 11.78 -0.14
N GLN A 350 -11.88 10.49 -0.16
CA GLN A 350 -11.72 9.66 -1.36
C GLN A 350 -12.54 10.25 -2.52
N TRP A 351 -11.92 10.36 -3.70
CA TRP A 351 -12.56 10.96 -4.86
C TRP A 351 -12.27 10.19 -6.15
N LEU A 352 -13.22 10.24 -7.06
CA LEU A 352 -13.06 9.80 -8.45
C LEU A 352 -13.56 10.89 -9.39
N PRO A 353 -12.96 11.05 -10.60
CA PRO A 353 -13.52 11.89 -11.63
C PRO A 353 -14.97 11.51 -11.93
N PRO A 354 -15.80 12.42 -12.49
CA PRO A 354 -17.14 12.08 -12.94
C PRO A 354 -17.15 10.89 -13.91
N GLN A 355 -18.18 10.05 -13.87
CA GLN A 355 -18.27 8.83 -14.69
C GLN A 355 -18.13 9.10 -16.21
N ALA A 356 -18.52 10.30 -16.68
CA ALA A 356 -18.34 10.72 -18.04
C ALA A 356 -16.88 11.07 -18.42
N SER A 357 -15.98 11.19 -17.44
CA SER A 357 -14.56 11.47 -17.68
C SER A 357 -13.84 10.23 -18.21
N GLU A 358 -12.94 10.41 -19.17
CA GLU A 358 -12.03 9.36 -19.65
C GLU A 358 -11.10 8.82 -18.55
N TYR A 359 -10.88 9.58 -17.48
CA TYR A 359 -10.05 9.20 -16.33
C TYR A 359 -10.81 8.41 -15.25
N TYR A 360 -12.15 8.33 -15.31
CA TYR A 360 -12.95 7.61 -14.31
C TYR A 360 -12.55 6.15 -14.19
N LEU A 361 -12.63 5.39 -15.29
CA LEU A 361 -12.35 3.96 -15.30
C LEU A 361 -10.90 3.61 -14.89
N PRO A 362 -9.86 4.31 -15.38
CA PRO A 362 -8.50 4.06 -14.92
C PRO A 362 -8.31 4.24 -13.39
N PHE A 363 -8.82 5.34 -12.81
CA PHE A 363 -8.70 5.57 -11.37
C PHE A 363 -9.61 4.64 -10.55
N LYS A 364 -10.81 4.33 -11.02
CA LYS A 364 -11.67 3.31 -10.39
C LYS A 364 -10.97 1.94 -10.36
N ARG A 365 -10.22 1.60 -11.39
CA ARG A 365 -9.43 0.35 -11.44
C ARG A 365 -8.35 0.31 -10.34
N PHE A 366 -7.60 1.39 -10.14
CA PHE A 366 -6.64 1.48 -9.04
C PHE A 366 -7.31 1.33 -7.67
N GLN A 367 -8.47 1.96 -7.48
CA GLN A 367 -9.23 1.81 -6.25
C GLN A 367 -9.61 0.35 -6.00
N ILE A 368 -10.19 -0.32 -6.99
CA ILE A 368 -10.62 -1.72 -6.89
C ILE A 368 -9.44 -2.66 -6.61
N ILE A 369 -8.29 -2.43 -7.28
CA ILE A 369 -7.08 -3.23 -7.04
C ILE A 369 -6.59 -3.05 -5.60
N ALA A 370 -6.54 -1.82 -5.11
CA ALA A 370 -6.14 -1.55 -3.74
C ALA A 370 -7.05 -2.24 -2.72
N GLU A 371 -8.37 -2.19 -2.94
CA GLU A 371 -9.37 -2.87 -2.11
C GLU A 371 -9.20 -4.39 -2.14
N GLY A 372 -9.13 -4.94 -3.35
CA GLY A 372 -8.95 -6.37 -3.57
C GLY A 372 -7.69 -6.91 -2.90
N THR A 373 -6.59 -6.16 -2.98
CA THR A 373 -5.32 -6.52 -2.33
C THR A 373 -5.47 -6.59 -0.80
N ASP A 374 -6.07 -5.57 -0.18
CA ASP A 374 -6.28 -5.54 1.27
C ASP A 374 -7.20 -6.69 1.72
N TYR A 375 -8.30 -6.97 0.98
CA TYR A 375 -9.19 -8.08 1.29
C TYR A 375 -8.57 -9.46 1.09
N ALA A 376 -7.76 -9.64 0.04
CA ALA A 376 -7.05 -10.90 -0.23
C ALA A 376 -6.06 -11.21 0.89
N GLU A 377 -5.27 -10.22 1.29
CA GLU A 377 -4.31 -10.34 2.38
C GLU A 377 -5.01 -10.61 3.71
N GLN A 378 -5.99 -9.79 4.09
CA GLN A 378 -6.78 -9.99 5.30
C GLN A 378 -7.42 -11.39 5.31
N GLY A 379 -8.02 -11.80 4.19
CA GLY A 379 -8.66 -13.10 4.05
C GLY A 379 -7.71 -14.25 4.28
N THR A 380 -6.47 -14.16 3.77
CA THR A 380 -5.44 -15.17 3.98
C THR A 380 -5.04 -15.27 5.45
N ILE A 381 -4.79 -14.14 6.11
CA ILE A 381 -4.44 -14.11 7.53
C ILE A 381 -5.58 -14.68 8.38
N LEU A 382 -6.84 -14.28 8.12
CA LEU A 382 -8.00 -14.74 8.87
C LEU A 382 -8.27 -16.24 8.71
N ARG A 383 -8.16 -16.79 7.50
CA ARG A 383 -8.30 -18.24 7.29
C ARG A 383 -7.26 -19.02 8.09
N ASN A 384 -5.99 -18.59 8.06
CA ASN A 384 -4.93 -19.22 8.83
C ASN A 384 -5.18 -19.12 10.33
N LEU A 385 -5.62 -17.96 10.81
CA LEU A 385 -5.93 -17.70 12.22
C LEU A 385 -7.06 -18.59 12.70
N PHE A 386 -8.17 -18.65 11.97
CA PHE A 386 -9.34 -19.47 12.34
C PHE A 386 -9.04 -20.96 12.31
N GLN A 387 -8.21 -21.40 11.35
CA GLN A 387 -7.73 -22.79 11.33
C GLN A 387 -6.91 -23.12 12.58
N LYS A 388 -6.00 -22.23 13.00
CA LYS A 388 -5.22 -22.42 14.23
C LYS A 388 -6.07 -22.38 15.50
N GLU A 389 -7.09 -21.52 15.53
CA GLU A 389 -8.01 -21.37 16.66
C GLU A 389 -9.11 -22.46 16.68
N GLY A 390 -9.20 -23.34 15.66
CA GLY A 390 -10.25 -24.35 15.52
C GLY A 390 -11.65 -23.76 15.31
N ARG A 391 -11.74 -22.54 14.76
CA ARG A 391 -13.01 -21.84 14.46
C ARG A 391 -13.47 -22.17 13.05
N HIS A 392 -14.74 -22.52 12.90
CA HIS A 392 -15.36 -22.83 11.62
C HIS A 392 -16.10 -21.59 11.08
N ILE A 393 -15.32 -20.61 10.61
CA ILE A 393 -15.86 -19.40 10.01
C ILE A 393 -15.38 -19.34 8.57
N THR A 394 -16.30 -19.25 7.61
CA THR A 394 -15.98 -19.01 6.20
C THR A 394 -15.55 -17.56 6.01
N VAL A 395 -14.42 -17.34 5.33
CA VAL A 395 -13.96 -16.01 4.93
C VAL A 395 -14.25 -15.84 3.44
N ALA A 396 -15.33 -15.16 3.13
CA ALA A 396 -15.78 -14.95 1.76
C ALA A 396 -14.78 -14.08 0.97
N HIS A 397 -14.73 -14.30 -0.33
CA HIS A 397 -13.87 -13.56 -1.24
C HIS A 397 -14.50 -12.24 -1.67
N TYR A 398 -13.63 -11.28 -1.97
CA TYR A 398 -13.96 -10.05 -2.67
C TYR A 398 -13.69 -10.28 -4.14
N TYR A 399 -14.71 -10.23 -4.96
CA TYR A 399 -14.63 -10.49 -6.39
C TYR A 399 -14.76 -9.20 -7.19
N VAL A 400 -14.10 -9.18 -8.35
CA VAL A 400 -14.19 -8.11 -9.33
C VAL A 400 -14.73 -8.70 -10.62
N ALA A 401 -15.76 -8.08 -11.19
CA ALA A 401 -16.32 -8.45 -12.47
C ALA A 401 -16.34 -7.25 -13.42
N GLN A 402 -16.29 -7.53 -14.71
CA GLN A 402 -16.39 -6.52 -15.75
C GLN A 402 -17.59 -6.78 -16.64
N GLN A 403 -18.43 -5.78 -16.83
CA GLN A 403 -19.51 -5.85 -17.80
C GLN A 403 -18.95 -5.79 -19.24
N GLU A 404 -19.26 -6.79 -20.06
CA GLU A 404 -18.67 -6.92 -21.40
C GLU A 404 -18.97 -5.73 -22.33
N THR A 405 -20.18 -5.19 -22.26
CA THR A 405 -20.66 -4.12 -23.15
C THR A 405 -20.11 -2.76 -22.78
N THR A 406 -20.18 -2.37 -21.53
CA THR A 406 -19.81 -1.04 -21.03
C THR A 406 -18.37 -0.96 -20.52
N LYS A 407 -17.72 -2.13 -20.31
CA LYS A 407 -16.40 -2.25 -19.67
C LYS A 407 -16.37 -1.69 -18.24
N GLN A 408 -17.54 -1.44 -17.63
CA GLN A 408 -17.64 -1.05 -16.22
C GLN A 408 -17.18 -2.18 -15.31
N LEU A 409 -16.45 -1.82 -14.26
CA LEU A 409 -16.00 -2.74 -13.23
C LEU A 409 -16.95 -2.69 -12.04
N PHE A 410 -17.30 -3.86 -11.54
CA PHE A 410 -18.13 -4.05 -10.36
C PHE A 410 -17.43 -4.95 -9.36
N THR A 411 -17.75 -4.75 -8.10
CA THR A 411 -17.25 -5.59 -7.03
C THR A 411 -18.41 -6.34 -6.35
N TYR A 412 -18.19 -7.59 -5.99
CA TYR A 412 -19.21 -8.38 -5.31
C TYR A 412 -18.62 -9.38 -4.33
N THR A 413 -19.45 -9.84 -3.43
CA THR A 413 -19.19 -10.96 -2.54
C THR A 413 -20.34 -11.97 -2.60
N VAL A 414 -20.08 -13.21 -2.19
CA VAL A 414 -21.11 -14.27 -2.21
C VAL A 414 -21.60 -14.56 -0.80
N TRP A 415 -22.91 -14.54 -0.62
CA TRP A 415 -23.59 -15.01 0.58
C TRP A 415 -24.35 -16.29 0.26
N ASN A 416 -23.88 -17.43 0.80
CA ASN A 416 -24.38 -18.76 0.50
C ASN A 416 -25.31 -19.26 1.64
N ASP A 417 -26.46 -19.85 1.32
CA ASP A 417 -27.41 -20.38 2.30
C ASP A 417 -26.93 -21.68 2.97
N GLU A 418 -25.98 -22.39 2.39
CA GLU A 418 -25.39 -23.60 2.97
C GLU A 418 -24.27 -23.29 4.00
N GLU A 419 -23.72 -22.07 3.99
CA GLU A 419 -22.63 -21.70 4.87
C GLU A 419 -23.12 -20.97 6.12
N LYS A 420 -22.71 -21.49 7.27
CA LYS A 420 -22.92 -20.82 8.56
C LYS A 420 -21.71 -19.96 8.89
N ASP A 421 -21.94 -18.86 9.60
CA ASP A 421 -20.89 -17.99 10.09
C ASP A 421 -19.88 -17.58 9.01
N THR A 422 -20.33 -16.78 8.06
CA THR A 422 -19.53 -16.26 6.95
C THR A 422 -19.12 -14.81 7.21
N LEU A 423 -17.85 -14.48 6.99
CA LEU A 423 -17.32 -13.12 6.99
C LEU A 423 -17.36 -12.54 5.57
N LEU A 424 -18.36 -11.73 5.28
CA LEU A 424 -18.52 -11.04 4.00
C LEU A 424 -17.66 -9.78 3.93
N PRO A 425 -16.82 -9.58 2.91
CA PRO A 425 -16.21 -8.29 2.61
C PRO A 425 -17.27 -7.30 2.12
N LYS A 426 -17.14 -6.02 2.43
CA LYS A 426 -17.97 -4.98 1.83
C LYS A 426 -17.61 -4.86 0.33
N ALA A 427 -18.61 -4.94 -0.52
CA ALA A 427 -18.50 -4.80 -1.97
C ALA A 427 -19.67 -3.97 -2.51
N GLU A 428 -19.69 -3.65 -3.80
CA GLU A 428 -20.83 -2.93 -4.41
C GLU A 428 -22.10 -3.78 -4.42
N PHE A 429 -21.95 -5.12 -4.57
CA PHE A 429 -23.06 -6.06 -4.64
C PHE A 429 -22.85 -7.28 -3.74
N ILE A 430 -23.94 -7.91 -3.36
CA ILE A 430 -23.97 -9.25 -2.77
C ILE A 430 -24.67 -10.20 -3.74
N ALA A 431 -24.01 -11.30 -4.07
CA ALA A 431 -24.56 -12.40 -4.84
C ALA A 431 -25.11 -13.45 -3.84
N PHE A 432 -26.42 -13.59 -3.75
CA PHE A 432 -27.09 -14.57 -2.93
C PHE A 432 -27.15 -15.92 -3.64
N ALA A 433 -26.38 -16.88 -3.16
CA ALA A 433 -26.38 -18.25 -3.66
C ALA A 433 -27.39 -19.10 -2.86
N VAL A 434 -28.46 -19.57 -3.51
CA VAL A 434 -29.50 -20.37 -2.90
C VAL A 434 -29.39 -21.80 -3.39
N SER A 435 -29.38 -22.77 -2.47
CA SER A 435 -29.30 -24.19 -2.78
C SER A 435 -30.44 -24.63 -3.74
N GLY A 436 -30.04 -25.29 -4.82
CA GLY A 436 -30.97 -25.73 -5.87
C GLY A 436 -31.23 -24.67 -6.96
N SER A 437 -30.69 -23.46 -6.86
CA SER A 437 -30.68 -22.47 -7.94
C SER A 437 -29.34 -22.49 -8.65
N ASN A 438 -29.33 -22.45 -9.99
CA ASN A 438 -28.12 -22.39 -10.77
C ASN A 438 -27.64 -20.95 -11.00
N THR A 439 -28.45 -19.96 -10.65
CA THR A 439 -28.12 -18.54 -10.85
C THR A 439 -28.22 -17.80 -9.51
N PRO A 440 -27.17 -17.08 -9.09
CA PRO A 440 -27.25 -16.25 -7.89
C PRO A 440 -28.13 -15.01 -8.17
N THR A 441 -28.75 -14.51 -7.09
CA THR A 441 -29.45 -13.22 -7.11
C THR A 441 -28.49 -12.12 -6.69
N ILE A 442 -28.23 -11.13 -7.55
CA ILE A 442 -27.28 -10.06 -7.30
C ILE A 442 -28.02 -8.80 -6.85
N ILE A 443 -27.71 -8.30 -5.66
CA ILE A 443 -28.40 -7.17 -5.02
C ILE A 443 -27.36 -6.11 -4.60
N PRO A 444 -27.60 -4.80 -4.86
CA PRO A 444 -26.74 -3.73 -4.36
C PRO A 444 -26.59 -3.77 -2.84
N TRP A 445 -25.36 -3.52 -2.37
CA TRP A 445 -25.01 -3.57 -0.94
C TRP A 445 -25.94 -2.73 -0.07
N ASP A 446 -26.26 -1.49 -0.51
CA ASP A 446 -27.09 -0.57 0.26
C ASP A 446 -28.53 -1.11 0.45
N ILE A 447 -29.10 -1.73 -0.58
CA ILE A 447 -30.43 -2.37 -0.49
C ILE A 447 -30.40 -3.53 0.52
N VAL A 448 -29.31 -4.30 0.53
CA VAL A 448 -29.15 -5.40 1.51
C VAL A 448 -29.04 -4.84 2.92
N CYS A 449 -28.20 -3.83 3.13
CA CYS A 449 -28.07 -3.18 4.45
C CYS A 449 -29.39 -2.60 4.95
N ASP A 450 -30.16 -1.94 4.10
CA ASP A 450 -31.45 -1.36 4.45
C ASP A 450 -32.51 -2.43 4.80
N THR A 451 -32.43 -3.63 4.20
CA THR A 451 -33.46 -4.65 4.35
C THR A 451 -33.11 -5.68 5.43
N VAL A 452 -31.86 -6.15 5.41
CA VAL A 452 -31.38 -7.22 6.29
C VAL A 452 -30.07 -6.90 7.02
N GLY A 453 -29.71 -5.62 7.12
CA GLY A 453 -28.49 -5.18 7.83
C GLY A 453 -28.42 -5.65 9.27
N TYR A 454 -29.56 -5.94 9.91
CA TYR A 454 -29.65 -6.52 11.26
C TYR A 454 -29.06 -7.95 11.35
N LEU A 455 -28.85 -8.64 10.22
CA LEU A 455 -28.19 -9.94 10.12
C LEU A 455 -26.67 -9.81 9.94
N MET A 456 -26.16 -8.59 9.76
CA MET A 456 -24.77 -8.29 9.41
C MET A 456 -24.07 -7.61 10.57
N ASP A 457 -23.14 -8.31 11.23
CA ASP A 457 -22.40 -7.81 12.37
C ASP A 457 -20.98 -7.43 11.96
N LEU A 458 -20.63 -6.13 11.98
CA LEU A 458 -19.29 -5.64 11.66
C LEU A 458 -18.26 -6.21 12.63
N LYS A 459 -17.32 -7.00 12.13
CA LYS A 459 -16.25 -7.65 12.92
C LYS A 459 -14.87 -7.06 12.71
N TYR A 460 -14.63 -6.52 11.53
CA TYR A 460 -13.38 -5.87 11.18
C TYR A 460 -13.70 -4.52 10.55
N GLU A 461 -13.09 -3.47 11.05
CA GLU A 461 -13.34 -2.11 10.57
C GLU A 461 -12.55 -1.82 9.28
N TYR A 462 -11.38 -2.45 9.12
CA TYR A 462 -10.58 -2.27 7.92
C TYR A 462 -9.79 -3.53 7.51
N PRO A 463 -9.82 -3.94 6.23
CA PRO A 463 -10.96 -3.66 5.35
C PRO A 463 -12.23 -4.28 5.95
N PRO A 464 -13.39 -3.61 5.79
CA PRO A 464 -14.57 -3.96 6.58
C PRO A 464 -15.12 -5.35 6.23
N ARG A 465 -15.34 -6.18 7.27
CA ARG A 465 -15.99 -7.49 7.12
C ARG A 465 -17.12 -7.66 8.10
N TYR A 466 -18.19 -8.21 7.60
CA TYR A 466 -19.43 -8.45 8.34
C TYR A 466 -19.64 -9.93 8.55
N LEU A 467 -19.82 -10.34 9.80
CA LEU A 467 -20.22 -11.71 10.13
C LEU A 467 -21.72 -11.88 9.89
N VAL A 468 -22.07 -12.88 9.12
CA VAL A 468 -23.44 -13.30 8.86
C VAL A 468 -23.58 -14.76 9.26
N GLY A 469 -24.59 -15.06 10.10
CA GLY A 469 -24.86 -16.43 10.61
C GLY A 469 -26.20 -16.98 10.16
N VAL A 470 -27.08 -16.11 9.67
CA VAL A 470 -28.45 -16.49 9.24
C VAL A 470 -28.71 -15.93 7.85
N PHE A 471 -29.12 -16.79 6.93
CA PHE A 471 -29.44 -16.39 5.56
C PHE A 471 -30.81 -15.68 5.52
N PRO A 472 -31.00 -14.64 4.67
CA PRO A 472 -32.28 -13.96 4.52
C PRO A 472 -33.42 -14.90 4.13
N THR A 473 -34.60 -14.61 4.62
CA THR A 473 -35.81 -15.38 4.25
C THR A 473 -36.18 -15.12 2.79
N SER A 474 -36.93 -16.05 2.19
CA SER A 474 -37.45 -15.90 0.82
C SER A 474 -38.27 -14.62 0.62
N ARG A 475 -38.95 -14.13 1.68
CA ARG A 475 -39.69 -12.86 1.62
C ARG A 475 -38.78 -11.66 1.57
N GLU A 476 -37.70 -11.65 2.35
CA GLU A 476 -36.68 -10.58 2.35
C GLU A 476 -35.92 -10.55 1.03
N LEU A 477 -35.54 -11.72 0.50
CA LEU A 477 -34.94 -11.81 -0.84
C LEU A 477 -35.84 -11.22 -1.92
N ALA A 478 -37.13 -11.61 -1.93
CA ALA A 478 -38.09 -11.07 -2.88
C ALA A 478 -38.32 -9.56 -2.71
N GLU A 479 -38.22 -9.02 -1.48
CA GLU A 479 -38.28 -7.58 -1.22
C GLU A 479 -37.07 -6.86 -1.79
N MET A 480 -35.86 -7.38 -1.55
CA MET A 480 -34.61 -6.83 -2.08
C MET A 480 -34.59 -6.84 -3.61
N CYS A 481 -35.05 -7.92 -4.26
CA CYS A 481 -35.19 -7.99 -5.72
C CYS A 481 -36.08 -6.88 -6.27
N ARG A 482 -37.29 -6.70 -5.67
CA ARG A 482 -38.20 -5.62 -6.12
C ARG A 482 -37.61 -4.23 -5.97
N ARG A 483 -36.86 -3.98 -4.92
CA ARG A 483 -36.17 -2.70 -4.71
C ARG A 483 -35.03 -2.50 -5.70
N SER A 484 -34.29 -3.57 -6.03
CA SER A 484 -33.21 -3.54 -7.00
C SER A 484 -33.71 -3.27 -8.44
N GLU A 485 -34.85 -3.83 -8.85
CA GLU A 485 -35.47 -3.58 -10.17
C GLU A 485 -35.92 -2.12 -10.35
N GLY A 486 -36.26 -1.42 -9.25
CA GLY A 486 -36.62 0.00 -9.26
C GLY A 486 -35.43 0.98 -9.22
N SER A 487 -34.22 0.47 -9.01
CA SER A 487 -32.98 1.24 -8.84
C SER A 487 -32.01 1.05 -10.01
N GLY A 488 -32.52 0.62 -11.16
CA GLY A 488 -31.69 0.51 -12.38
C GLY A 488 -30.98 1.84 -12.69
N PRO A 489 -29.73 1.81 -13.14
CA PRO A 489 -29.02 3.04 -13.51
C PRO A 489 -29.78 3.74 -14.64
N ASP A 490 -30.18 5.04 -14.42
CA ASP A 490 -30.61 5.96 -15.46
C ASP A 490 -29.47 6.19 -16.49
#